data_dfc3a02678c05f5837bd5922365daa5c
#
_entry.id   dfc3a02678c05f5837bd5922365daa5c
#
_cell.length_a   1.000
_cell.length_b   1.000
_cell.length_c   1.000
_cell.angle_alpha   90.00
_cell.angle_beta   90.00
_cell.angle_gamma   90.00
#
_symmetry.space_group_name_H-M   'P 1'
#
loop_
_entity.id
_entity.type
_entity.pdbx_description
1 polymer ?
#
loop_
_entity_poly.entity_id
_entity_poly.type
_entity_poly.pdbx_seq_one_letter_code
_entity_poly.pdbx_strand_id
1 'polypeptide(L)'
;AGVFHKIWPPTAVTADFFYKYIYKNHKLFRKGVIHTMKIICSKSSLLKSVSIALKAVPSKTTMPILECILMDATTNQIKFTTNDMELGIETIVEGTIEEKGKVALDAKIFYEIIRRLPDNDVTIKTDDKYAATITCEKAKFNIPGKSGEDFAYLPMIEKDEPLTISQYTLKEMIRQTIFSIAVNENNKLMTGELFEIKNNCLKVVSLDGHRISIRKMSLKKDYSDRKVVVPGKTLSEVSKILSGEVDDQVSIYFTKNHILFEFDQTMVVSRLIEGEYFRIDQMLSSDYETKLKINKKEFLDCIDRATLLVREVDKKPIIINITDDDMELRIDSAMGSMNEEIDIEKEGKDIMIGFNPKFLIDALRVIDDETVTIYLVNPKAPCFIRDDEENYTYLILPVNINQNQAR
;
A
#
# COMPACT_ATOMS: atom_id res chain seq x y z
N ALA A 1 -42.66 28.38 -2.69
CA ALA A 1 -42.07 28.50 -4.01
C ALA A 1 -41.17 29.75 -4.07
N GLY A 2 -39.92 29.55 -4.29
CA GLY A 2 -39.05 30.64 -4.77
C GLY A 2 -38.13 31.26 -3.72
N VAL A 3 -36.80 31.22 -4.06
CA VAL A 3 -35.66 31.94 -3.50
C VAL A 3 -34.77 31.10 -2.56
N PHE A 4 -33.92 30.25 -3.17
CA PHE A 4 -32.58 29.96 -2.71
C PHE A 4 -31.76 29.35 -3.87
N HIS A 5 -31.44 30.21 -4.85
CA HIS A 5 -30.40 29.92 -5.83
C HIS A 5 -29.59 31.20 -6.02
N LYS A 6 -28.36 31.16 -5.58
CA LYS A 6 -27.17 31.96 -5.88
C LYS A 6 -26.46 32.34 -4.57
N ILE A 7 -25.29 31.73 -4.40
CA ILE A 7 -24.03 32.39 -4.06
C ILE A 7 -23.03 31.27 -3.72
N TRP A 8 -22.16 30.97 -4.65
CA TRP A 8 -20.89 30.27 -4.41
C TRP A 8 -19.86 30.76 -5.42
N PRO A 9 -18.78 31.35 -5.00
CA PRO A 9 -17.52 31.29 -5.72
C PRO A 9 -16.47 30.48 -4.95
N PRO A 10 -15.58 29.73 -5.63
CA PRO A 10 -14.57 28.88 -4.99
C PRO A 10 -13.27 29.66 -4.77
N THR A 11 -12.94 29.98 -3.55
CA THR A 11 -11.58 30.36 -3.18
C THR A 11 -11.23 29.85 -1.78
N ALA A 12 -9.97 29.47 -1.61
CA ALA A 12 -9.38 28.80 -0.46
C ALA A 12 -9.57 29.47 0.94
N VAL A 13 -10.27 30.58 1.00
CA VAL A 13 -10.55 31.34 2.23
C VAL A 13 -11.75 30.77 3.01
N THR A 14 -12.57 29.91 2.40
CA THR A 14 -13.81 29.41 3.01
C THR A 14 -13.64 28.24 3.97
N ALA A 15 -12.56 27.47 3.85
CA ALA A 15 -12.31 26.34 4.76
C ALA A 15 -12.00 26.82 6.19
N ASP A 16 -11.22 27.90 6.32
CA ASP A 16 -10.84 28.46 7.62
C ASP A 16 -12.03 29.14 8.33
N PHE A 17 -12.96 29.72 7.55
CA PHE A 17 -14.16 30.34 8.08
C PHE A 17 -15.21 29.33 8.54
N PHE A 18 -15.37 28.21 7.80
CA PHE A 18 -16.26 27.10 8.17
C PHE A 18 -15.75 26.38 9.41
N TYR A 19 -14.43 26.17 9.51
CA TYR A 19 -13.78 25.58 10.68
C TYR A 19 -13.96 26.46 11.92
N LYS A 20 -13.77 27.78 11.80
CA LYS A 20 -13.98 28.75 12.90
C LYS A 20 -15.45 28.89 13.31
N TYR A 21 -16.40 28.75 12.36
CA TYR A 21 -17.83 28.87 12.64
C TYR A 21 -18.34 27.63 13.38
N ILE A 22 -17.93 26.44 12.96
CA ILE A 22 -18.25 25.17 13.66
C ILE A 22 -17.57 25.18 15.05
N TYR A 23 -16.32 25.59 15.14
CA TYR A 23 -15.57 25.64 16.40
C TYR A 23 -16.18 26.61 17.43
N LYS A 24 -16.73 27.72 16.97
CA LYS A 24 -17.31 28.75 17.86
C LYS A 24 -18.70 28.35 18.39
N ASN A 25 -19.49 27.62 17.60
CA ASN A 25 -20.83 27.19 18.03
C ASN A 25 -20.80 25.91 18.89
N HIS A 26 -19.76 25.05 18.77
CA HIS A 26 -19.59 23.89 19.64
C HIS A 26 -19.20 24.25 21.09
N LYS A 27 -18.65 25.43 21.35
CA LYS A 27 -18.26 25.88 22.70
C LYS A 27 -19.43 26.27 23.60
N LEU A 28 -20.61 26.52 23.04
CA LEU A 28 -21.79 26.97 23.79
C LEU A 28 -22.67 25.87 24.40
N PHE A 29 -22.45 24.58 24.02
CA PHE A 29 -23.23 23.46 24.54
C PHE A 29 -22.51 22.61 25.60
N ARG A 30 -21.32 23.00 26.09
CA ARG A 30 -20.54 22.25 27.07
C ARG A 30 -20.84 22.69 28.51
N LYS A 31 -21.92 22.21 29.09
CA LYS A 31 -22.05 22.10 30.55
C LYS A 31 -22.59 20.69 30.87
N GLY A 32 -21.73 19.82 31.42
CA GLY A 32 -22.13 18.73 32.29
C GLY A 32 -22.23 17.30 31.74
N VAL A 33 -21.52 16.92 30.67
CA VAL A 33 -21.37 15.49 30.34
C VAL A 33 -20.05 15.01 30.91
N ILE A 34 -20.11 14.16 31.93
CA ILE A 34 -18.94 13.46 32.49
C ILE A 34 -18.55 12.41 31.43
N HIS A 35 -17.39 12.60 30.80
CA HIS A 35 -16.88 11.72 29.74
C HIS A 35 -16.00 10.61 30.32
N THR A 36 -16.54 9.82 31.25
CA THR A 36 -15.87 8.58 31.69
C THR A 36 -16.21 7.48 30.73
N MET A 37 -15.22 6.64 30.38
CA MET A 37 -15.38 5.43 29.57
C MET A 37 -14.86 4.24 30.36
N LYS A 38 -15.56 3.10 30.30
CA LYS A 38 -15.03 1.84 30.83
C LYS A 38 -15.35 0.70 29.87
N ILE A 39 -14.28 0.05 29.37
CA ILE A 39 -14.36 -1.08 28.46
C ILE A 39 -13.51 -2.24 28.98
N ILE A 40 -13.90 -3.46 28.65
CA ILE A 40 -13.18 -4.69 28.96
C ILE A 40 -13.03 -5.48 27.68
N CYS A 41 -11.80 -5.80 27.29
CA CYS A 41 -11.47 -6.55 26.08
C CYS A 41 -10.38 -7.57 26.38
N SER A 42 -10.35 -8.68 25.65
CA SER A 42 -9.20 -9.58 25.72
C SER A 42 -7.93 -8.88 25.18
N LYS A 43 -6.77 -9.20 25.74
CA LYS A 43 -5.49 -8.70 25.24
C LYS A 43 -5.32 -9.01 23.74
N SER A 44 -5.68 -10.21 23.31
CA SER A 44 -5.54 -10.66 21.92
C SER A 44 -6.37 -9.80 20.96
N SER A 45 -7.64 -9.51 21.29
CA SER A 45 -8.51 -8.63 20.50
C SER A 45 -7.97 -7.19 20.43
N LEU A 46 -7.53 -6.65 21.59
CA LEU A 46 -6.89 -5.33 21.62
C LEU A 46 -5.64 -5.26 20.79
N LEU A 47 -4.74 -6.24 20.91
CA LEU A 47 -3.46 -6.25 20.21
C LEU A 47 -3.66 -6.33 18.69
N LYS A 48 -4.59 -7.18 18.21
CA LYS A 48 -4.98 -7.28 16.81
C LYS A 48 -5.45 -5.92 16.29
N SER A 49 -6.43 -5.33 16.95
CA SER A 49 -7.07 -4.10 16.49
C SER A 49 -6.14 -2.87 16.59
N VAL A 50 -5.33 -2.76 17.64
CA VAL A 50 -4.33 -1.68 17.75
C VAL A 50 -3.25 -1.81 16.69
N SER A 51 -2.79 -3.04 16.40
CA SER A 51 -1.78 -3.29 15.35
C SER A 51 -2.28 -2.87 13.96
N ILE A 52 -3.56 -3.07 13.68
CA ILE A 52 -4.23 -2.61 12.45
C ILE A 52 -4.31 -1.09 12.46
N ALA A 53 -4.87 -0.50 13.50
CA ALA A 53 -5.07 0.94 13.59
C ALA A 53 -3.75 1.74 13.49
N LEU A 54 -2.65 1.23 14.07
CA LEU A 54 -1.34 1.87 14.01
C LEU A 54 -0.84 2.15 12.58
N LYS A 55 -1.33 1.45 11.57
CA LYS A 55 -0.90 1.61 10.17
C LYS A 55 -1.25 2.97 9.57
N ALA A 56 -2.24 3.68 10.14
CA ALA A 56 -2.58 5.04 9.72
C ALA A 56 -2.14 6.12 10.73
N VAL A 57 -1.26 5.79 11.69
CA VAL A 57 -0.64 6.79 12.57
C VAL A 57 0.58 7.40 11.86
N PRO A 58 0.64 8.73 11.70
CA PRO A 58 1.76 9.36 11.02
C PRO A 58 3.05 9.22 11.82
N SER A 59 4.17 9.06 11.12
CA SER A 59 5.50 9.05 11.74
C SER A 59 5.93 10.42 12.25
N LYS A 60 5.48 11.49 11.57
CA LYS A 60 5.70 12.90 11.92
C LYS A 60 4.45 13.69 11.56
N THR A 61 4.01 14.57 12.45
CA THR A 61 2.86 15.45 12.22
C THR A 61 3.00 16.73 13.00
N THR A 62 2.40 17.80 12.50
CA THR A 62 2.24 19.07 13.22
C THR A 62 0.96 19.10 14.08
N MET A 63 0.12 18.08 13.96
CA MET A 63 -1.13 17.92 14.69
C MET A 63 -1.02 16.80 15.73
N PRO A 64 -0.69 17.08 17.00
CA PRO A 64 -0.44 16.05 18.01
C PRO A 64 -1.60 15.11 18.28
N ILE A 65 -2.83 15.44 17.87
CA ILE A 65 -3.99 14.55 18.02
C ILE A 65 -3.92 13.36 17.05
N LEU A 66 -3.25 13.51 15.89
CA LEU A 66 -3.09 12.43 14.91
C LEU A 66 -2.05 11.36 15.32
N GLU A 67 -1.22 11.66 16.35
CA GLU A 67 -0.36 10.63 16.97
C GLU A 67 -1.14 9.70 17.91
N CYS A 68 -2.42 10.01 18.12
CA CYS A 68 -3.28 9.23 18.99
C CYS A 68 -4.15 8.24 18.22
N ILE A 69 -4.58 7.20 18.92
CA ILE A 69 -5.68 6.33 18.54
C ILE A 69 -6.94 6.81 19.27
N LEU A 70 -8.00 7.09 18.52
CA LEU A 70 -9.31 7.37 19.07
C LEU A 70 -9.97 6.04 19.47
N MET A 71 -10.34 5.91 20.72
CA MET A 71 -11.22 4.86 21.23
C MET A 71 -12.61 5.45 21.39
N ASP A 72 -13.58 4.93 20.68
CA ASP A 72 -14.98 5.36 20.71
C ASP A 72 -15.87 4.19 21.12
N ALA A 73 -16.46 4.29 22.30
CA ALA A 73 -17.44 3.37 22.86
C ALA A 73 -18.78 4.08 23.12
N THR A 74 -19.10 5.11 22.35
CA THR A 74 -20.35 5.88 22.51
C THR A 74 -21.57 5.16 21.98
N THR A 75 -21.35 4.22 21.04
CA THR A 75 -22.38 3.33 20.47
C THR A 75 -22.42 1.99 21.24
N ASN A 76 -22.90 0.94 20.60
CA ASN A 76 -22.84 -0.42 21.13
C ASN A 76 -21.62 -1.22 20.62
N GLN A 77 -20.67 -0.53 19.98
CA GLN A 77 -19.43 -1.10 19.47
C GLN A 77 -18.26 -0.30 20.02
N ILE A 78 -17.15 -0.99 20.27
CA ILE A 78 -15.88 -0.35 20.58
C ILE A 78 -15.15 -0.16 19.25
N LYS A 79 -14.83 1.08 18.88
CA LYS A 79 -14.15 1.41 17.64
C LYS A 79 -12.80 2.06 17.93
N PHE A 80 -11.79 1.65 17.20
CA PHE A 80 -10.49 2.29 17.18
C PHE A 80 -10.29 2.99 15.84
N THR A 81 -9.99 4.27 15.88
CA THR A 81 -9.79 5.08 14.68
C THR A 81 -8.44 5.79 14.71
N THR A 82 -7.74 5.76 13.59
CA THR A 82 -6.52 6.53 13.36
C THR A 82 -6.59 7.21 12.00
N ASN A 83 -5.86 8.31 11.82
CA ASN A 83 -5.94 9.13 10.61
C ASN A 83 -4.69 9.99 10.46
N ASP A 84 -4.08 10.02 9.28
CA ASP A 84 -2.97 10.91 8.95
C ASP A 84 -3.38 12.00 7.93
N MET A 85 -4.69 12.19 7.70
CA MET A 85 -5.35 13.08 6.75
C MET A 85 -5.35 12.60 5.29
N GLU A 86 -4.57 11.59 4.96
CA GLU A 86 -4.56 10.92 3.64
C GLU A 86 -5.04 9.47 3.74
N LEU A 87 -4.64 8.79 4.80
CA LEU A 87 -4.99 7.42 5.13
C LEU A 87 -5.66 7.38 6.50
N GLY A 88 -6.84 6.80 6.59
CA GLY A 88 -7.54 6.57 7.84
C GLY A 88 -7.97 5.12 8.00
N ILE A 89 -7.93 4.62 9.22
CA ILE A 89 -8.35 3.26 9.55
C ILE A 89 -9.33 3.33 10.71
N GLU A 90 -10.46 2.65 10.55
CA GLU A 90 -11.39 2.36 11.65
C GLU A 90 -11.53 0.84 11.77
N THR A 91 -11.40 0.29 12.98
CA THR A 91 -11.60 -1.13 13.25
C THR A 91 -12.43 -1.33 14.50
N ILE A 92 -13.31 -2.33 14.49
CA ILE A 92 -14.14 -2.71 15.63
C ILE A 92 -13.34 -3.66 16.51
N VAL A 93 -13.43 -3.45 17.81
CA VAL A 93 -12.77 -4.26 18.84
C VAL A 93 -13.82 -5.07 19.59
N GLU A 94 -13.63 -6.36 19.69
CA GLU A 94 -14.49 -7.22 20.51
C GLU A 94 -14.25 -6.96 21.99
N GLY A 95 -15.35 -6.74 22.73
CA GLY A 95 -15.28 -6.47 24.16
C GLY A 95 -16.61 -6.00 24.74
N THR A 96 -16.60 -5.73 26.03
CA THR A 96 -17.75 -5.25 26.79
C THR A 96 -17.64 -3.76 27.10
N ILE A 97 -18.70 -3.00 26.89
CA ILE A 97 -18.81 -1.60 27.26
C ILE A 97 -19.59 -1.52 28.57
N GLU A 98 -18.94 -1.12 29.66
CA GLU A 98 -19.60 -0.87 30.94
C GLU A 98 -20.02 0.60 31.08
N GLU A 99 -19.17 1.52 30.62
CA GLU A 99 -19.45 2.95 30.60
C GLU A 99 -19.15 3.51 29.20
N LYS A 100 -20.12 4.17 28.59
CA LYS A 100 -19.98 4.75 27.24
C LYS A 100 -19.17 6.03 27.28
N GLY A 101 -18.22 6.20 26.34
CA GLY A 101 -17.41 7.40 26.21
C GLY A 101 -16.42 7.30 25.07
N LYS A 102 -15.56 8.32 24.96
CA LYS A 102 -14.49 8.33 23.96
C LYS A 102 -13.26 9.05 24.48
N VAL A 103 -12.10 8.58 24.08
CA VAL A 103 -10.80 9.13 24.45
C VAL A 103 -9.80 8.93 23.32
N ALA A 104 -8.87 9.88 23.16
CA ALA A 104 -7.73 9.72 22.27
C ALA A 104 -6.46 9.49 23.11
N LEU A 105 -5.80 8.34 22.93
CA LEU A 105 -4.57 7.94 23.62
C LEU A 105 -3.39 7.91 22.63
N ASP A 106 -2.17 8.22 23.13
CA ASP A 106 -0.96 8.03 22.32
C ASP A 106 -0.91 6.59 21.80
N ALA A 107 -0.92 6.46 20.48
CA ALA A 107 -1.11 5.16 19.83
C ALA A 107 0.09 4.23 20.04
N LYS A 108 1.32 4.77 20.05
CA LYS A 108 2.55 3.99 20.22
C LYS A 108 2.71 3.53 21.66
N ILE A 109 2.48 4.42 22.61
CA ILE A 109 2.55 4.09 24.05
C ILE A 109 1.47 3.04 24.38
N PHE A 110 0.25 3.25 23.91
CA PHE A 110 -0.84 2.31 24.10
C PHE A 110 -0.52 0.93 23.53
N TYR A 111 -0.05 0.84 22.28
CA TYR A 111 0.38 -0.42 21.68
C TYR A 111 1.46 -1.13 22.49
N GLU A 112 2.50 -0.40 22.92
CA GLU A 112 3.61 -0.99 23.68
C GLU A 112 3.15 -1.52 25.05
N ILE A 113 2.17 -0.88 25.67
CA ILE A 113 1.54 -1.38 26.91
C ILE A 113 0.80 -2.69 26.61
N ILE A 114 -0.16 -2.67 25.65
CA ILE A 114 -0.98 -3.84 25.33
C ILE A 114 -0.12 -5.04 24.94
N ARG A 115 0.92 -4.81 24.15
CA ARG A 115 1.83 -5.88 23.71
C ARG A 115 2.52 -6.60 24.85
N ARG A 116 2.83 -5.90 25.94
CA ARG A 116 3.57 -6.45 27.10
C ARG A 116 2.70 -6.92 28.26
N LEU A 117 1.38 -6.72 28.21
CA LEU A 117 0.47 -7.23 29.21
C LEU A 117 0.42 -8.76 29.21
N PRO A 118 0.04 -9.42 30.35
CA PRO A 118 -0.32 -10.83 30.38
C PRO A 118 -1.47 -11.14 29.40
N ASP A 119 -1.60 -12.40 29.00
CA ASP A 119 -2.67 -12.84 28.11
C ASP A 119 -3.96 -13.08 28.89
N ASN A 120 -4.67 -12.01 29.21
CA ASN A 120 -5.90 -11.99 29.97
C ASN A 120 -6.77 -10.77 29.58
N ASP A 121 -7.91 -10.60 30.23
CA ASP A 121 -8.78 -9.45 30.03
C ASP A 121 -8.12 -8.15 30.50
N VAL A 122 -8.25 -7.13 29.69
CA VAL A 122 -7.74 -5.78 29.93
C VAL A 122 -8.91 -4.85 30.16
N THR A 123 -8.94 -4.19 31.32
CA THR A 123 -9.89 -3.12 31.59
C THR A 123 -9.25 -1.77 31.31
N ILE A 124 -9.92 -0.94 30.51
CA ILE A 124 -9.52 0.43 30.22
C ILE A 124 -10.61 1.35 30.78
N LYS A 125 -10.24 2.20 31.71
CA LYS A 125 -11.13 3.19 32.32
C LYS A 125 -10.55 4.59 32.16
N THR A 126 -11.39 5.57 31.80
CA THR A 126 -10.98 6.98 31.73
C THR A 126 -11.65 7.80 32.84
N ASP A 127 -11.02 8.89 33.23
CA ASP A 127 -11.57 9.88 34.15
C ASP A 127 -12.12 11.12 33.39
N ASP A 128 -12.61 12.08 34.13
CA ASP A 128 -13.14 13.34 33.62
C ASP A 128 -12.09 14.28 32.97
N LYS A 129 -10.80 13.96 33.16
CA LYS A 129 -9.66 14.66 32.52
C LYS A 129 -9.06 13.86 31.38
N TYR A 130 -9.74 12.80 30.91
CA TYR A 130 -9.30 11.90 29.84
C TYR A 130 -8.08 11.04 30.20
N ALA A 131 -7.59 11.03 31.45
CA ALA A 131 -6.54 10.11 31.85
C ALA A 131 -7.07 8.67 31.86
N ALA A 132 -6.33 7.78 31.18
CA ALA A 132 -6.71 6.37 31.05
C ALA A 132 -5.94 5.51 32.05
N THR A 133 -6.68 4.71 32.82
CA THR A 133 -6.15 3.62 33.63
C THR A 133 -6.36 2.32 32.91
N ILE A 134 -5.28 1.61 32.60
CA ILE A 134 -5.27 0.31 31.93
C ILE A 134 -4.85 -0.73 32.95
N THR A 135 -5.69 -1.73 33.20
CA THR A 135 -5.43 -2.80 34.18
C THR A 135 -5.55 -4.17 33.55
N CYS A 136 -4.61 -5.05 33.85
CA CYS A 136 -4.65 -6.46 33.51
C CYS A 136 -3.97 -7.25 34.63
N GLU A 137 -4.70 -8.13 35.30
CA GLU A 137 -4.25 -8.81 36.51
C GLU A 137 -3.67 -7.84 37.55
N LYS A 138 -2.37 -7.96 37.87
CA LYS A 138 -1.67 -7.09 38.83
C LYS A 138 -1.04 -5.85 38.16
N ALA A 139 -0.98 -5.82 36.83
CA ALA A 139 -0.41 -4.70 36.09
C ALA A 139 -1.41 -3.54 36.01
N LYS A 140 -0.93 -2.34 36.30
CA LYS A 140 -1.73 -1.11 36.24
C LYS A 140 -0.89 0.01 35.63
N PHE A 141 -1.41 0.61 34.57
CA PHE A 141 -0.82 1.78 33.91
C PHE A 141 -1.77 2.95 33.95
N ASN A 142 -1.23 4.15 34.14
CA ASN A 142 -1.97 5.40 33.99
C ASN A 142 -1.27 6.24 32.94
N ILE A 143 -2.00 6.58 31.87
CA ILE A 143 -1.47 7.39 30.77
C ILE A 143 -2.38 8.60 30.54
N PRO A 144 -1.82 9.77 30.17
CA PRO A 144 -2.63 10.91 29.79
C PRO A 144 -3.34 10.64 28.47
N GLY A 145 -4.59 11.06 28.37
CA GLY A 145 -5.36 11.08 27.13
C GLY A 145 -5.75 12.49 26.74
N LYS A 146 -6.39 12.60 25.59
CA LYS A 146 -6.96 13.83 25.03
C LYS A 146 -8.43 13.61 24.76
N SER A 147 -9.19 14.73 24.66
CA SER A 147 -10.59 14.68 24.26
C SER A 147 -10.75 13.99 22.91
N GLY A 148 -11.58 12.96 22.82
CA GLY A 148 -11.93 12.33 21.56
C GLY A 148 -12.78 13.22 20.64
N GLU A 149 -13.35 14.32 21.15
CA GLU A 149 -14.08 15.30 20.35
C GLU A 149 -13.18 16.10 19.40
N ASP A 150 -11.90 16.23 19.74
CA ASP A 150 -10.93 16.99 18.95
C ASP A 150 -10.30 16.13 17.84
N PHE A 151 -10.66 14.84 17.77
CA PHE A 151 -10.12 13.92 16.76
C PHE A 151 -10.72 14.18 15.39
N ALA A 152 -9.88 14.12 14.33
CA ALA A 152 -10.31 14.25 12.95
C ALA A 152 -10.97 12.95 12.48
N TYR A 153 -12.30 12.95 12.33
CA TYR A 153 -13.06 11.80 11.84
C TYR A 153 -12.75 11.48 10.38
N LEU A 154 -12.90 10.20 10.03
CA LEU A 154 -12.80 9.77 8.65
C LEU A 154 -13.95 10.35 7.81
N PRO A 155 -13.71 10.65 6.52
CA PRO A 155 -14.78 11.09 5.63
C PRO A 155 -15.84 9.99 5.49
N MET A 156 -17.10 10.39 5.45
CA MET A 156 -18.18 9.47 5.10
C MET A 156 -18.08 9.11 3.63
N ILE A 157 -17.97 7.83 3.35
CA ILE A 157 -17.89 7.28 1.99
C ILE A 157 -19.25 6.67 1.63
N GLU A 158 -19.84 7.11 0.51
CA GLU A 158 -21.00 6.46 -0.06
C GLU A 158 -20.62 5.06 -0.52
N LYS A 159 -21.31 4.05 0.00
CA LYS A 159 -21.08 2.65 -0.31
C LYS A 159 -22.06 2.19 -1.40
N ASP A 160 -21.77 2.62 -2.63
CA ASP A 160 -22.43 2.12 -3.81
C ASP A 160 -22.00 0.67 -4.14
N GLU A 161 -21.98 0.29 -5.39
CA GLU A 161 -21.59 -1.04 -5.83
C GLU A 161 -20.11 -1.33 -5.53
N PRO A 162 -19.77 -2.26 -4.60
CA PRO A 162 -18.38 -2.61 -4.29
C PRO A 162 -17.80 -3.57 -5.32
N LEU A 163 -16.54 -3.37 -5.67
CA LEU A 163 -15.71 -4.44 -6.21
C LEU A 163 -15.35 -5.41 -5.08
N THR A 164 -15.85 -6.65 -5.15
CA THR A 164 -15.57 -7.67 -4.15
C THR A 164 -14.63 -8.73 -4.71
N ILE A 165 -13.48 -8.90 -4.07
CA ILE A 165 -12.45 -9.89 -4.43
C ILE A 165 -11.90 -10.54 -3.17
N SER A 166 -11.17 -11.66 -3.29
CA SER A 166 -10.56 -12.27 -2.12
C SER A 166 -9.40 -11.40 -1.58
N GLN A 167 -9.20 -11.43 -0.26
CA GLN A 167 -8.10 -10.71 0.39
C GLN A 167 -6.75 -11.20 -0.13
N TYR A 168 -6.61 -12.51 -0.34
CA TYR A 168 -5.44 -13.12 -0.97
C TYR A 168 -5.14 -12.50 -2.34
N THR A 169 -6.15 -12.44 -3.22
CA THR A 169 -5.98 -11.90 -4.58
C THR A 169 -5.54 -10.45 -4.57
N LEU A 170 -6.16 -9.59 -3.75
CA LEU A 170 -5.75 -8.20 -3.64
C LEU A 170 -4.31 -8.08 -3.14
N LYS A 171 -3.96 -8.85 -2.12
CA LYS A 171 -2.61 -8.87 -1.54
C LYS A 171 -1.55 -9.28 -2.57
N GLU A 172 -1.84 -10.30 -3.38
CA GLU A 172 -0.96 -10.75 -4.44
C GLU A 172 -0.82 -9.73 -5.57
N MET A 173 -1.92 -9.12 -6.00
CA MET A 173 -1.87 -8.05 -7.01
C MET A 173 -0.99 -6.88 -6.55
N ILE A 174 -1.12 -6.47 -5.28
CA ILE A 174 -0.27 -5.43 -4.70
C ILE A 174 1.19 -5.92 -4.62
N ARG A 175 1.45 -7.13 -4.10
CA ARG A 175 2.81 -7.69 -3.98
C ARG A 175 3.55 -7.71 -5.32
N GLN A 176 2.83 -8.06 -6.38
CA GLN A 176 3.38 -8.20 -7.73
C GLN A 176 3.54 -6.89 -8.48
N THR A 177 3.11 -5.77 -7.93
CA THR A 177 3.19 -4.46 -8.62
C THR A 177 3.87 -3.37 -7.79
N ILE A 178 3.65 -3.32 -6.48
CA ILE A 178 4.03 -2.19 -5.61
C ILE A 178 5.52 -1.81 -5.64
N PHE A 179 6.41 -2.75 -5.94
CA PHE A 179 7.85 -2.51 -5.97
C PHE A 179 8.31 -1.61 -7.13
N SER A 180 7.45 -1.38 -8.11
CA SER A 180 7.75 -0.53 -9.28
C SER A 180 7.25 0.91 -9.14
N ILE A 181 6.67 1.31 -8.00
CA ILE A 181 6.33 2.72 -7.76
C ILE A 181 7.59 3.54 -7.50
N ALA A 182 7.54 4.82 -7.84
CA ALA A 182 8.60 5.77 -7.51
C ALA A 182 8.58 6.11 -6.01
N VAL A 183 9.77 6.18 -5.40
CA VAL A 183 9.89 6.44 -3.95
C VAL A 183 9.84 7.94 -3.64
N ASN A 184 10.49 8.76 -4.46
CA ASN A 184 10.60 10.21 -4.27
C ASN A 184 10.52 10.89 -5.63
N GLU A 185 9.31 11.17 -6.09
CA GLU A 185 9.13 11.78 -7.40
C GLU A 185 8.43 13.13 -7.33
N ASN A 186 8.88 14.06 -8.19
CA ASN A 186 8.19 15.31 -8.45
C ASN A 186 6.79 15.07 -9.05
N ASN A 187 6.58 13.92 -9.69
CA ASN A 187 5.29 13.49 -10.20
C ASN A 187 4.62 12.51 -9.23
N LYS A 188 3.64 13.01 -8.49
CA LYS A 188 2.90 12.21 -7.51
C LYS A 188 2.20 10.98 -8.08
N LEU A 189 1.82 10.98 -9.36
CA LEU A 189 1.16 9.83 -9.99
C LEU A 189 2.02 8.57 -9.99
N MET A 190 3.36 8.74 -10.09
CA MET A 190 4.28 7.61 -10.03
C MET A 190 4.45 7.03 -8.61
N THR A 191 4.02 7.73 -7.57
CA THR A 191 4.07 7.22 -6.18
C THR A 191 2.87 6.38 -5.80
N GLY A 192 1.96 6.16 -6.74
CA GLY A 192 0.76 5.33 -6.59
C GLY A 192 0.62 4.30 -7.69
N GLU A 193 -0.35 3.42 -7.52
CA GLU A 193 -0.73 2.42 -8.50
C GLU A 193 -2.05 2.78 -9.16
N LEU A 194 -2.12 2.62 -10.46
CA LEU A 194 -3.36 2.68 -11.22
C LEU A 194 -4.19 1.42 -10.95
N PHE A 195 -5.43 1.59 -10.51
CA PHE A 195 -6.48 0.58 -10.53
C PHE A 195 -7.43 0.91 -11.66
N GLU A 196 -7.50 0.05 -12.65
CA GLU A 196 -8.38 0.19 -13.81
C GLU A 196 -9.31 -1.01 -13.91
N ILE A 197 -10.61 -0.76 -13.85
CA ILE A 197 -11.65 -1.76 -14.11
C ILE A 197 -12.20 -1.46 -15.50
N LYS A 198 -12.07 -2.40 -16.40
CA LYS A 198 -12.58 -2.31 -17.77
C LYS A 198 -12.79 -3.70 -18.37
N ASN A 199 -13.89 -3.90 -19.11
CA ASN A 199 -14.16 -5.17 -19.79
C ASN A 199 -14.08 -6.38 -18.85
N ASN A 200 -14.66 -6.31 -17.66
CA ASN A 200 -14.61 -7.37 -16.66
C ASN A 200 -13.19 -7.80 -16.25
N CYS A 201 -12.25 -6.89 -16.32
CA CYS A 201 -10.87 -7.08 -15.91
C CYS A 201 -10.48 -5.99 -14.92
N LEU A 202 -9.88 -6.39 -13.80
CA LEU A 202 -9.14 -5.49 -12.93
C LEU A 202 -7.67 -5.51 -13.36
N LYS A 203 -7.16 -4.35 -13.73
CA LYS A 203 -5.74 -4.15 -14.07
C LYS A 203 -5.11 -3.22 -13.03
N VAL A 204 -4.03 -3.64 -12.40
CA VAL A 204 -3.21 -2.84 -11.49
C VAL A 204 -1.88 -2.56 -12.15
N VAL A 205 -1.44 -1.30 -12.11
CA VAL A 205 -0.23 -0.84 -12.78
C VAL A 205 0.58 0.07 -11.88
N SER A 206 1.88 -0.14 -11.84
CA SER A 206 2.86 0.76 -11.24
C SER A 206 4.02 1.04 -12.17
N LEU A 207 4.68 2.19 -12.02
CA LEU A 207 5.86 2.57 -12.79
C LEU A 207 6.71 3.61 -12.07
N ASP A 208 8.02 3.65 -12.41
CA ASP A 208 8.98 4.63 -11.87
C ASP A 208 9.81 5.34 -12.95
N GLY A 209 9.40 5.23 -14.23
CA GLY A 209 10.12 5.79 -15.37
C GLY A 209 11.23 4.89 -15.93
N HIS A 210 11.60 3.81 -15.25
CA HIS A 210 12.58 2.81 -15.70
C HIS A 210 11.99 1.42 -15.88
N ARG A 211 10.87 1.16 -15.26
CA ARG A 211 10.15 -0.12 -15.28
C ARG A 211 8.65 0.10 -15.11
N ILE A 212 7.89 -0.86 -15.58
CA ILE A 212 6.43 -0.93 -15.42
C ILE A 212 6.09 -2.33 -14.94
N SER A 213 5.25 -2.43 -13.92
CA SER A 213 4.65 -3.69 -13.47
C SER A 213 3.15 -3.64 -13.68
N ILE A 214 2.61 -4.70 -14.28
CA ILE A 214 1.20 -4.84 -14.59
C ILE A 214 0.73 -6.19 -14.05
N ARG A 215 -0.38 -6.18 -13.34
CA ARG A 215 -1.11 -7.39 -12.96
C ARG A 215 -2.56 -7.28 -13.41
N LYS A 216 -3.07 -8.32 -14.05
CA LYS A 216 -4.47 -8.40 -14.52
C LYS A 216 -5.19 -9.56 -13.84
N MET A 217 -6.47 -9.42 -13.60
CA MET A 217 -7.35 -10.52 -13.22
C MET A 217 -8.74 -10.35 -13.83
N SER A 218 -9.34 -11.46 -14.24
CA SER A 218 -10.73 -11.48 -14.70
C SER A 218 -11.69 -11.37 -13.53
N LEU A 219 -12.71 -10.53 -13.68
CA LEU A 219 -13.76 -10.32 -12.68
C LEU A 219 -14.96 -11.23 -12.97
N LYS A 220 -15.58 -11.76 -11.92
CA LYS A 220 -16.72 -12.69 -12.02
C LYS A 220 -18.04 -12.00 -12.38
N LYS A 221 -18.11 -10.68 -12.22
CA LYS A 221 -19.30 -9.85 -12.47
C LYS A 221 -18.93 -8.67 -13.35
N ASP A 222 -19.93 -8.11 -13.99
CA ASP A 222 -19.79 -6.84 -14.69
C ASP A 222 -19.74 -5.71 -13.67
N TYR A 223 -18.75 -4.85 -13.81
CA TYR A 223 -18.59 -3.63 -13.03
C TYR A 223 -18.50 -2.44 -13.97
N SER A 224 -18.98 -1.29 -13.53
CA SER A 224 -18.79 -0.05 -14.29
C SER A 224 -17.31 0.30 -14.41
N ASP A 225 -16.92 0.81 -15.59
CA ASP A 225 -15.55 1.24 -15.86
C ASP A 225 -15.09 2.23 -14.79
N ARG A 226 -13.92 1.98 -14.24
CA ARG A 226 -13.28 2.82 -13.22
C ARG A 226 -11.79 2.95 -13.50
N LYS A 227 -11.26 4.13 -13.22
CA LYS A 227 -9.82 4.40 -13.34
C LYS A 227 -9.41 5.36 -12.23
N VAL A 228 -8.63 4.88 -11.28
CA VAL A 228 -8.19 5.65 -10.11
C VAL A 228 -6.73 5.36 -9.80
N VAL A 229 -6.04 6.32 -9.17
CA VAL A 229 -4.65 6.14 -8.71
C VAL A 229 -4.64 6.10 -7.19
N VAL A 230 -4.26 4.94 -6.65
CA VAL A 230 -4.22 4.68 -5.21
C VAL A 230 -2.80 4.91 -4.71
N PRO A 231 -2.60 5.70 -3.62
CA PRO A 231 -1.26 5.90 -3.07
C PRO A 231 -0.57 4.60 -2.69
N GLY A 232 0.68 4.41 -3.08
CA GLY A 232 1.45 3.21 -2.77
C GLY A 232 1.64 2.99 -1.26
N LYS A 233 1.71 4.08 -0.48
CA LYS A 233 1.70 3.99 0.99
C LYS A 233 0.45 3.28 1.50
N THR A 234 -0.72 3.66 1.00
CA THR A 234 -2.00 3.01 1.36
C THR A 234 -1.98 1.53 1.03
N LEU A 235 -1.60 1.17 -0.20
CA LEU A 235 -1.57 -0.23 -0.64
C LEU A 235 -0.56 -1.05 0.16
N SER A 236 0.59 -0.49 0.48
CA SER A 236 1.58 -1.13 1.36
C SER A 236 1.04 -1.42 2.74
N GLU A 237 0.25 -0.52 3.34
CA GLU A 237 -0.34 -0.76 4.65
C GLU A 237 -1.55 -1.71 4.56
N VAL A 238 -2.41 -1.59 3.53
CA VAL A 238 -3.51 -2.53 3.27
C VAL A 238 -2.97 -3.96 3.12
N SER A 239 -1.94 -4.17 2.30
CA SER A 239 -1.32 -5.49 2.10
C SER A 239 -0.82 -6.15 3.39
N LYS A 240 -0.39 -5.38 4.40
CA LYS A 240 0.09 -5.88 5.69
C LYS A 240 -1.02 -6.34 6.64
N ILE A 241 -2.25 -5.84 6.45
CA ILE A 241 -3.40 -6.12 7.33
C ILE A 241 -4.40 -7.09 6.73
N LEU A 242 -4.36 -7.34 5.43
CA LEU A 242 -5.14 -8.40 4.78
C LEU A 242 -4.71 -9.78 5.29
N SER A 243 -5.68 -10.67 5.55
CA SER A 243 -5.43 -12.02 6.10
C SER A 243 -4.54 -12.86 5.17
N GLY A 244 -4.74 -12.76 3.87
CA GLY A 244 -4.09 -13.60 2.89
C GLY A 244 -4.78 -14.93 2.67
N GLU A 245 -5.95 -15.15 3.25
CA GLU A 245 -6.78 -16.33 3.01
C GLU A 245 -7.64 -16.12 1.74
N VAL A 246 -7.85 -17.22 1.00
CA VAL A 246 -8.57 -17.19 -0.29
C VAL A 246 -10.07 -16.93 -0.10
N ASP A 247 -10.64 -17.45 0.97
CA ASP A 247 -12.08 -17.36 1.24
C ASP A 247 -12.49 -16.01 1.85
N ASP A 248 -11.54 -15.31 2.50
CA ASP A 248 -11.78 -13.99 3.06
C ASP A 248 -11.94 -12.95 1.95
N GLN A 249 -12.99 -12.13 2.05
CA GLN A 249 -13.32 -11.16 1.02
C GLN A 249 -12.97 -9.73 1.48
N VAL A 250 -12.63 -8.90 0.50
CA VAL A 250 -12.51 -7.45 0.66
C VAL A 250 -13.47 -6.78 -0.32
N SER A 251 -14.24 -5.82 0.18
CA SER A 251 -15.11 -4.95 -0.61
C SER A 251 -14.43 -3.61 -0.82
N ILE A 252 -14.27 -3.20 -2.07
CA ILE A 252 -13.58 -1.98 -2.47
C ILE A 252 -14.60 -1.02 -3.07
N TYR A 253 -14.74 0.16 -2.46
CA TYR A 253 -15.63 1.21 -2.93
C TYR A 253 -14.82 2.37 -3.50
N PHE A 254 -15.26 2.89 -4.62
CA PHE A 254 -14.60 3.97 -5.33
C PHE A 254 -15.48 5.21 -5.34
N THR A 255 -14.95 6.33 -4.88
CA THR A 255 -15.56 7.64 -5.06
C THR A 255 -14.67 8.52 -5.93
N LYS A 256 -15.09 9.75 -6.19
CA LYS A 256 -14.28 10.69 -6.98
C LYS A 256 -12.90 10.96 -6.37
N ASN A 257 -12.80 11.03 -5.04
CA ASN A 257 -11.58 11.49 -4.36
C ASN A 257 -11.03 10.48 -3.34
N HIS A 258 -11.75 9.39 -3.08
CA HIS A 258 -11.38 8.41 -2.07
C HIS A 258 -11.59 6.98 -2.57
N ILE A 259 -10.84 6.06 -2.00
CA ILE A 259 -11.05 4.63 -2.05
C ILE A 259 -11.28 4.11 -0.62
N LEU A 260 -12.20 3.18 -0.47
CA LEU A 260 -12.47 2.50 0.79
C LEU A 260 -12.28 1.00 0.60
N PHE A 261 -11.47 0.39 1.43
CA PHE A 261 -11.36 -1.06 1.57
C PHE A 261 -12.08 -1.48 2.85
N GLU A 262 -13.03 -2.39 2.72
CA GLU A 262 -13.79 -2.94 3.85
C GLU A 262 -13.63 -4.45 3.89
N PHE A 263 -13.13 -4.97 5.00
CA PHE A 263 -12.90 -6.40 5.23
C PHE A 263 -12.93 -6.69 6.72
N ASP A 264 -13.41 -7.86 7.09
CA ASP A 264 -13.64 -8.27 8.47
C ASP A 264 -14.44 -7.18 9.23
N GLN A 265 -13.84 -6.61 10.24
CA GLN A 265 -14.40 -5.50 11.02
C GLN A 265 -13.61 -4.20 10.83
N THR A 266 -12.91 -4.08 9.72
CA THR A 266 -11.98 -2.97 9.44
C THR A 266 -12.38 -2.22 8.19
N MET A 267 -12.30 -0.90 8.26
CA MET A 267 -12.43 0.03 7.14
C MET A 267 -11.13 0.82 6.97
N VAL A 268 -10.60 0.83 5.77
CA VAL A 268 -9.43 1.63 5.39
C VAL A 268 -9.85 2.63 4.32
N VAL A 269 -9.81 3.91 4.65
CA VAL A 269 -10.15 5.00 3.73
C VAL A 269 -8.88 5.71 3.31
N SER A 270 -8.70 5.94 2.02
CA SER A 270 -7.57 6.71 1.49
C SER A 270 -8.00 7.73 0.46
N ARG A 271 -7.35 8.88 0.46
CA ARG A 271 -7.45 9.83 -0.65
C ARG A 271 -6.78 9.24 -1.88
N LEU A 272 -7.39 9.49 -3.05
CA LEU A 272 -6.82 9.14 -4.34
C LEU A 272 -5.82 10.21 -4.79
N ILE A 273 -4.85 9.83 -5.60
CA ILE A 273 -3.96 10.77 -6.27
C ILE A 273 -4.69 11.33 -7.48
N GLU A 274 -4.86 12.64 -7.53
CA GLU A 274 -5.54 13.31 -8.64
C GLU A 274 -4.62 13.40 -9.86
N GLY A 275 -5.20 13.18 -11.05
CA GLY A 275 -4.54 13.32 -12.35
C GLY A 275 -4.82 12.17 -13.31
N GLU A 276 -4.46 12.36 -14.56
CA GLU A 276 -4.53 11.32 -15.59
C GLU A 276 -3.25 10.49 -15.56
N TYR A 277 -3.40 9.17 -15.36
CA TYR A 277 -2.26 8.25 -15.35
C TYR A 277 -1.67 8.09 -16.74
N PHE A 278 -0.43 7.65 -16.81
CA PHE A 278 0.33 7.50 -18.06
C PHE A 278 -0.35 6.55 -19.06
N ARG A 279 -0.21 6.82 -20.34
CA ARG A 279 -0.70 5.98 -21.44
C ARG A 279 0.28 4.85 -21.71
N ILE A 280 0.27 3.83 -20.87
CA ILE A 280 1.21 2.72 -20.94
C ILE A 280 0.98 1.79 -22.15
N ASP A 281 -0.24 1.74 -22.69
CA ASP A 281 -0.60 0.82 -23.78
C ASP A 281 0.28 1.04 -25.03
N GLN A 282 0.78 2.25 -25.24
CA GLN A 282 1.73 2.57 -26.32
C GLN A 282 3.15 2.04 -26.10
N MET A 283 3.48 1.67 -24.84
CA MET A 283 4.79 1.13 -24.46
C MET A 283 4.81 -0.39 -24.48
N LEU A 284 3.63 -1.01 -24.54
CA LEU A 284 3.48 -2.47 -24.55
C LEU A 284 3.50 -2.97 -25.98
N SER A 285 4.60 -3.62 -26.38
CA SER A 285 4.72 -4.33 -27.66
C SER A 285 4.63 -5.82 -27.43
N SER A 286 4.00 -6.53 -28.36
CA SER A 286 4.06 -7.99 -28.46
C SER A 286 5.20 -8.47 -29.33
N ASP A 287 5.87 -7.56 -30.08
CA ASP A 287 6.95 -7.92 -30.99
C ASP A 287 8.21 -8.32 -30.21
N TYR A 288 8.88 -9.33 -30.64
CA TYR A 288 10.18 -9.75 -30.15
C TYR A 288 11.04 -10.34 -31.26
N GLU A 289 12.35 -10.22 -31.10
CA GLU A 289 13.34 -10.87 -31.97
C GLU A 289 14.06 -12.02 -31.24
N THR A 290 14.00 -12.01 -29.91
CA THR A 290 14.58 -13.05 -29.05
C THR A 290 13.62 -13.35 -27.91
N LYS A 291 13.33 -14.65 -27.75
CA LYS A 291 12.54 -15.19 -26.63
C LYS A 291 13.41 -16.15 -25.84
N LEU A 292 13.42 -16.01 -24.52
CA LEU A 292 14.17 -16.84 -23.61
C LEU A 292 13.26 -17.50 -22.62
N LYS A 293 13.55 -18.76 -22.30
CA LYS A 293 12.93 -19.45 -21.18
C LYS A 293 14.02 -19.90 -20.22
N ILE A 294 13.91 -19.50 -18.96
CA ILE A 294 15.00 -19.59 -17.97
C ILE A 294 14.45 -20.12 -16.66
N ASN A 295 15.22 -20.97 -15.97
CA ASN A 295 14.91 -21.31 -14.59
C ASN A 295 15.03 -20.04 -13.71
N LYS A 296 13.89 -19.65 -13.11
CA LYS A 296 13.80 -18.42 -12.31
C LYS A 296 14.78 -18.39 -11.14
N LYS A 297 14.91 -19.53 -10.43
CA LYS A 297 15.76 -19.60 -9.24
C LYS A 297 17.24 -19.44 -9.60
N GLU A 298 17.71 -20.14 -10.62
CA GLU A 298 19.11 -20.04 -11.08
C GLU A 298 19.43 -18.62 -11.53
N PHE A 299 18.51 -18.00 -12.30
CA PHE A 299 18.68 -16.63 -12.77
C PHE A 299 18.72 -15.62 -11.62
N LEU A 300 17.78 -15.72 -10.67
CA LEU A 300 17.75 -14.87 -9.48
C LEU A 300 19.02 -15.03 -8.62
N ASP A 301 19.41 -16.27 -8.34
CA ASP A 301 20.59 -16.57 -7.52
C ASP A 301 21.88 -16.06 -8.19
N CYS A 302 22.00 -16.14 -9.51
CA CYS A 302 23.12 -15.58 -10.26
C CYS A 302 23.17 -14.05 -10.17
N ILE A 303 22.04 -13.36 -10.37
CA ILE A 303 22.00 -11.90 -10.23
C ILE A 303 22.29 -11.48 -8.78
N ASP A 304 21.76 -12.18 -7.79
CA ASP A 304 22.04 -11.90 -6.37
C ASP A 304 23.56 -12.02 -6.07
N ARG A 305 24.27 -13.03 -6.62
CA ARG A 305 25.72 -13.15 -6.52
C ARG A 305 26.45 -11.96 -7.19
N ALA A 306 26.01 -11.56 -8.37
CA ALA A 306 26.58 -10.42 -9.09
C ALA A 306 26.47 -9.11 -8.29
N THR A 307 25.38 -8.93 -7.53
CA THR A 307 25.17 -7.71 -6.72
C THR A 307 26.17 -7.55 -5.57
N LEU A 308 26.86 -8.61 -5.14
CA LEU A 308 27.92 -8.53 -4.11
C LEU A 308 29.07 -7.60 -4.53
N LEU A 309 29.28 -7.44 -5.84
CA LEU A 309 30.30 -6.58 -6.42
C LEU A 309 29.80 -5.18 -6.80
N VAL A 310 28.53 -4.85 -6.50
CA VAL A 310 27.92 -3.55 -6.82
C VAL A 310 27.63 -2.78 -5.54
N ARG A 311 28.15 -1.57 -5.44
CA ARG A 311 27.69 -0.63 -4.42
C ARG A 311 26.43 0.07 -4.92
N GLU A 312 25.45 0.29 -4.06
CA GLU A 312 24.22 1.02 -4.41
C GLU A 312 24.48 2.40 -5.07
N VAL A 313 25.61 3.02 -4.71
CA VAL A 313 26.02 4.32 -5.26
C VAL A 313 26.55 4.21 -6.68
N ASP A 314 27.19 3.08 -7.05
CA ASP A 314 27.90 2.95 -8.32
C ASP A 314 26.99 2.62 -9.52
N LYS A 315 25.76 2.20 -9.25
CA LYS A 315 24.70 1.88 -10.26
C LYS A 315 25.23 1.09 -11.49
N LYS A 316 26.21 0.18 -11.25
CA LYS A 316 26.79 -0.62 -12.33
C LYS A 316 25.74 -1.58 -12.90
N PRO A 317 25.58 -1.63 -14.24
CA PRO A 317 24.72 -2.61 -14.85
C PRO A 317 25.32 -4.00 -14.80
N ILE A 318 24.44 -5.00 -14.70
CA ILE A 318 24.79 -6.37 -15.10
C ILE A 318 24.66 -6.46 -16.62
N ILE A 319 25.63 -7.09 -17.28
CA ILE A 319 25.63 -7.32 -18.72
C ILE A 319 25.23 -8.77 -18.93
N ILE A 320 24.24 -8.96 -19.77
CA ILE A 320 23.72 -10.25 -20.17
C ILE A 320 24.05 -10.45 -21.64
N ASN A 321 24.86 -11.45 -21.93
CA ASN A 321 25.20 -11.89 -23.28
C ASN A 321 24.51 -13.21 -23.59
N ILE A 322 23.66 -13.25 -24.59
CA ILE A 322 22.84 -14.39 -24.96
C ILE A 322 23.32 -14.88 -26.31
N THR A 323 23.83 -16.10 -26.34
CA THR A 323 24.31 -16.78 -27.56
C THR A 323 23.86 -18.22 -27.54
N ASP A 324 23.39 -18.75 -28.66
CA ASP A 324 22.90 -20.12 -28.79
C ASP A 324 21.96 -20.52 -27.63
N ASP A 325 22.33 -21.52 -26.83
CA ASP A 325 21.54 -22.01 -25.70
C ASP A 325 22.09 -21.56 -24.33
N ASP A 326 23.06 -20.62 -24.33
CA ASP A 326 23.74 -20.13 -23.12
C ASP A 326 23.47 -18.65 -22.89
N MET A 327 23.40 -18.28 -21.61
CA MET A 327 23.32 -16.90 -21.16
C MET A 327 24.45 -16.60 -20.17
N GLU A 328 25.39 -15.78 -20.61
CA GLU A 328 26.49 -15.29 -19.78
C GLU A 328 26.07 -14.00 -19.06
N LEU A 329 26.14 -14.00 -17.72
CA LEU A 329 25.97 -12.82 -16.89
C LEU A 329 27.34 -12.32 -16.45
N ARG A 330 27.58 -11.03 -16.69
CA ARG A 330 28.86 -10.41 -16.40
C ARG A 330 28.68 -9.09 -15.64
N ILE A 331 29.53 -8.88 -14.65
CA ILE A 331 29.68 -7.59 -13.99
C ILE A 331 31.14 -7.26 -13.81
N ASP A 332 31.51 -6.00 -14.00
CA ASP A 332 32.83 -5.47 -13.74
C ASP A 332 32.73 -4.17 -12.95
N SER A 333 33.38 -4.13 -11.80
CA SER A 333 33.35 -3.03 -10.85
C SER A 333 34.73 -2.78 -10.23
N ALA A 334 34.87 -1.69 -9.49
CA ALA A 334 36.09 -1.43 -8.72
C ALA A 334 36.35 -2.47 -7.60
N MET A 335 35.37 -3.29 -7.26
CA MET A 335 35.48 -4.33 -6.22
C MET A 335 35.90 -5.69 -6.79
N GLY A 336 35.82 -5.87 -8.10
CA GLY A 336 36.12 -7.11 -8.80
C GLY A 336 35.19 -7.37 -9.95
N SER A 337 35.34 -8.54 -10.57
CA SER A 337 34.51 -9.00 -11.67
C SER A 337 33.91 -10.37 -11.37
N MET A 338 32.76 -10.64 -11.95
CA MET A 338 32.08 -11.92 -11.95
C MET A 338 31.62 -12.24 -13.35
N ASN A 339 31.74 -13.50 -13.72
CA ASN A 339 31.21 -14.08 -14.93
C ASN A 339 30.58 -15.42 -14.58
N GLU A 340 29.33 -15.65 -14.98
CA GLU A 340 28.60 -16.88 -14.73
C GLU A 340 27.70 -17.21 -15.91
N GLU A 341 27.67 -18.47 -16.30
CA GLU A 341 26.85 -18.98 -17.38
C GLU A 341 25.63 -19.69 -16.81
N ILE A 342 24.49 -19.56 -17.51
CA ILE A 342 23.21 -20.20 -17.17
C ILE A 342 22.64 -20.82 -18.42
N ASP A 343 22.17 -22.05 -18.32
CA ASP A 343 21.47 -22.75 -19.38
C ASP A 343 20.11 -22.09 -19.66
N ILE A 344 19.78 -21.90 -20.91
CA ILE A 344 18.53 -21.30 -21.38
C ILE A 344 17.93 -22.06 -22.56
N GLU A 345 16.63 -21.89 -22.76
CA GLU A 345 15.99 -22.22 -24.04
C GLU A 345 15.83 -20.90 -24.81
N LYS A 346 16.52 -20.75 -25.95
CA LYS A 346 16.47 -19.56 -26.79
C LYS A 346 15.74 -19.80 -28.11
N GLU A 347 14.91 -18.86 -28.47
CA GLU A 347 14.34 -18.71 -29.80
C GLU A 347 14.69 -17.32 -30.35
N GLY A 348 15.30 -17.25 -31.53
CA GLY A 348 15.62 -16.00 -32.21
C GLY A 348 17.10 -15.63 -32.18
N LYS A 349 17.41 -14.33 -32.17
CA LYS A 349 18.76 -13.77 -32.40
C LYS A 349 19.59 -13.72 -31.11
N ASP A 350 20.90 -13.75 -31.28
CA ASP A 350 21.86 -13.42 -30.22
C ASP A 350 21.73 -11.95 -29.83
N ILE A 351 21.92 -11.66 -28.55
CA ILE A 351 21.79 -10.30 -28.05
C ILE A 351 22.65 -10.07 -26.79
N MET A 352 23.30 -8.92 -26.75
CA MET A 352 24.00 -8.42 -25.56
C MET A 352 23.26 -7.19 -25.05
N ILE A 353 22.85 -7.19 -23.75
CA ILE A 353 22.01 -6.16 -23.16
C ILE A 353 22.40 -5.92 -21.69
N GLY A 354 22.28 -4.69 -21.21
CA GLY A 354 22.59 -4.33 -19.82
C GLY A 354 21.35 -3.94 -19.03
N PHE A 355 21.31 -4.33 -17.77
CA PHE A 355 20.21 -3.97 -16.86
C PHE A 355 20.70 -3.50 -15.49
N ASN A 356 19.88 -2.71 -14.83
CA ASN A 356 20.01 -2.54 -13.38
C ASN A 356 19.60 -3.86 -12.69
N PRO A 357 20.52 -4.53 -11.99
CA PRO A 357 20.25 -5.85 -11.39
C PRO A 357 19.08 -5.81 -10.40
N LYS A 358 18.89 -4.71 -9.68
CA LYS A 358 17.79 -4.54 -8.74
C LYS A 358 16.42 -4.68 -9.43
N PHE A 359 16.25 -4.16 -10.63
CA PHE A 359 14.96 -4.21 -11.33
C PHE A 359 14.59 -5.63 -11.75
N LEU A 360 15.58 -6.43 -12.15
CA LEU A 360 15.40 -7.84 -12.45
C LEU A 360 15.08 -8.63 -11.16
N ILE A 361 15.84 -8.42 -10.09
CA ILE A 361 15.62 -9.07 -8.79
C ILE A 361 14.22 -8.79 -8.27
N ASP A 362 13.78 -7.54 -8.28
CA ASP A 362 12.47 -7.15 -7.77
C ASP A 362 11.34 -7.86 -8.54
N ALA A 363 11.45 -7.98 -9.87
CA ALA A 363 10.48 -8.69 -10.70
C ALA A 363 10.52 -10.21 -10.46
N LEU A 364 11.71 -10.81 -10.45
CA LEU A 364 11.86 -12.27 -10.28
C LEU A 364 11.39 -12.76 -8.90
N ARG A 365 11.56 -11.95 -7.86
CA ARG A 365 11.14 -12.31 -6.48
C ARG A 365 9.63 -12.42 -6.30
N VAL A 366 8.84 -11.79 -7.16
CA VAL A 366 7.38 -11.77 -7.05
C VAL A 366 6.69 -12.69 -8.04
N ILE A 367 7.42 -13.30 -8.96
CA ILE A 367 6.93 -14.35 -9.86
C ILE A 367 6.94 -15.68 -9.10
N ASP A 368 5.84 -16.40 -9.13
CA ASP A 368 5.71 -17.67 -8.41
C ASP A 368 6.09 -18.89 -9.29
N ASP A 369 6.11 -18.71 -10.62
CA ASP A 369 6.48 -19.76 -11.58
C ASP A 369 7.95 -20.20 -11.42
N GLU A 370 8.23 -21.48 -11.66
CA GLU A 370 9.59 -22.02 -11.64
C GLU A 370 10.43 -21.55 -12.83
N THR A 371 9.77 -21.24 -13.93
CA THR A 371 10.38 -20.80 -15.19
C THR A 371 9.83 -19.45 -15.58
N VAL A 372 10.67 -18.55 -16.04
CA VAL A 372 10.29 -17.24 -16.57
C VAL A 372 10.55 -17.13 -18.05
N THR A 373 9.65 -16.44 -18.76
CA THR A 373 9.81 -16.16 -20.19
C THR A 373 10.14 -14.66 -20.37
N ILE A 374 11.24 -14.42 -21.07
CA ILE A 374 11.76 -13.07 -21.34
C ILE A 374 11.70 -12.82 -22.83
N TYR A 375 11.23 -11.63 -23.22
CA TYR A 375 11.11 -11.18 -24.60
C TYR A 375 11.95 -9.94 -24.82
N LEU A 376 12.79 -9.97 -25.85
CA LEU A 376 13.73 -8.92 -26.22
C LEU A 376 13.59 -8.57 -27.70
N VAL A 377 13.72 -7.30 -28.04
CA VAL A 377 13.71 -6.83 -29.46
C VAL A 377 15.12 -6.47 -29.89
N ASN A 378 15.80 -5.59 -29.15
CA ASN A 378 17.17 -5.15 -29.40
C ASN A 378 17.80 -4.58 -28.11
N PRO A 379 19.11 -4.29 -28.07
CA PRO A 379 19.79 -3.83 -26.85
C PRO A 379 19.31 -2.50 -26.25
N LYS A 380 18.46 -1.74 -26.97
CA LYS A 380 17.95 -0.43 -26.54
C LYS A 380 16.45 -0.44 -26.28
N ALA A 381 15.74 -1.46 -26.71
CA ALA A 381 14.31 -1.62 -26.49
C ALA A 381 14.03 -2.22 -25.10
N PRO A 382 12.84 -1.99 -24.55
CA PRO A 382 12.43 -2.61 -23.29
C PRO A 382 12.53 -4.13 -23.32
N CYS A 383 12.92 -4.71 -22.20
CA CYS A 383 12.77 -6.13 -21.89
C CYS A 383 11.38 -6.38 -21.31
N PHE A 384 10.73 -7.45 -21.72
CA PHE A 384 9.47 -7.88 -21.14
C PHE A 384 9.63 -9.25 -20.48
N ILE A 385 9.09 -9.38 -19.25
CA ILE A 385 8.91 -10.65 -18.56
C ILE A 385 7.40 -10.82 -18.39
N ARG A 386 6.82 -11.89 -18.93
CA ARG A 386 5.38 -12.14 -18.87
C ARG A 386 5.07 -13.63 -18.91
N ASP A 387 3.95 -14.02 -18.30
CA ASP A 387 3.38 -15.34 -18.43
C ASP A 387 2.64 -15.52 -19.77
N ASP A 388 2.33 -16.78 -20.12
CA ASP A 388 1.66 -17.11 -21.39
C ASP A 388 0.22 -16.55 -21.45
N GLU A 389 -0.42 -16.35 -20.30
CA GLU A 389 -1.77 -15.78 -20.18
C GLU A 389 -1.79 -14.27 -20.06
N GLU A 390 -0.64 -13.63 -20.02
CA GLU A 390 -0.47 -12.18 -19.78
C GLU A 390 -1.16 -11.67 -18.51
N ASN A 391 -1.27 -12.50 -17.47
CA ASN A 391 -1.79 -12.11 -16.18
C ASN A 391 -0.85 -11.12 -15.50
N TYR A 392 0.47 -11.27 -15.70
CA TYR A 392 1.45 -10.26 -15.32
C TYR A 392 2.35 -9.87 -16.50
N THR A 393 2.82 -8.65 -16.46
CA THR A 393 3.80 -8.13 -17.41
C THR A 393 4.73 -7.17 -16.69
N TYR A 394 6.03 -7.45 -16.77
CA TYR A 394 7.09 -6.54 -16.32
C TYR A 394 7.83 -6.01 -17.54
N LEU A 395 7.87 -4.68 -17.65
CA LEU A 395 8.68 -3.98 -18.63
C LEU A 395 9.86 -3.35 -17.90
N ILE A 396 11.08 -3.64 -18.34
CA ILE A 396 12.31 -3.09 -17.75
C ILE A 396 13.14 -2.44 -18.85
N LEU A 397 13.47 -1.15 -18.68
CA LEU A 397 14.33 -0.44 -19.62
C LEU A 397 15.78 -0.89 -19.44
N PRO A 398 16.51 -1.16 -20.56
CA PRO A 398 17.92 -1.48 -20.50
C PRO A 398 18.75 -0.24 -20.16
N VAL A 399 19.97 -0.49 -19.68
CA VAL A 399 21.00 0.52 -19.45
C VAL A 399 21.96 0.53 -20.63
N ASN A 400 22.37 1.71 -21.09
CA ASN A 400 23.36 1.81 -22.15
C ASN A 400 24.70 1.20 -21.71
N ILE A 401 25.21 0.26 -22.49
CA ILE A 401 26.52 -0.36 -22.31
C ILE A 401 27.56 0.45 -23.07
N ASN A 402 28.62 0.92 -22.42
CA ASN A 402 29.74 1.57 -23.11
C ASN A 402 30.56 0.51 -23.87
N GLN A 403 31.13 0.88 -25.03
CA GLN A 403 31.93 -0.04 -25.85
C GLN A 403 33.11 -0.72 -25.11
N ASN A 404 33.62 -0.13 -24.04
CA ASN A 404 34.65 -0.73 -23.19
C ASN A 404 34.12 -1.81 -22.24
N GLN A 405 32.82 -1.90 -22.06
CA GLN A 405 32.15 -2.93 -21.25
C GLN A 405 31.63 -4.10 -22.11
N ALA A 406 31.66 -3.94 -23.43
CA ALA A 406 31.26 -4.96 -24.41
C ALA A 406 32.45 -5.87 -24.84
N ARG A 407 33.67 -5.61 -24.35
CA ARG A 407 34.87 -6.41 -24.52
C ARG A 407 35.16 -7.11 -23.18
#